data_2aa7e1e37475e22fc3a2a4f501d55647
#
_entry.id   2aa7e1e37475e22fc3a2a4f501d55647
#
_cell.length_a   1.000
_cell.length_b   1.000
_cell.length_c   1.000
_cell.angle_alpha   90.00
_cell.angle_beta   90.00
_cell.angle_gamma   90.00
#
_symmetry.space_group_name_H-M   'P 1'
#
loop_
_entity.id
_entity.type
_entity.pdbx_description
1 polymer ?
#
loop_
_entity_poly.entity_id
_entity_poly.type
_entity_poly.pdbx_seq_one_letter_code
_entity_poly.pdbx_strand_id
1 'polypeptide(L)'
;VDPRGSVSIVDISAGADAATVRTAEFTKYDGMEDELRDRGIRIFGPGASASQDFEPEYVTVSDDSTTAYVSLQENNAVAEIDIESATVTQLLPLGFKDHSLAGNELDASNEDGGVNIRNWPINGILQPDSIGAYSPDGETYIVTANEGDGRDYDGFSEESEVSQLDLDPEAFDFDSIEGVNSVEELQQPENLGAKGVTTTLGDTDNDGVYEEI
;
A
#
# COMPACT_ATOMS: atom_id res chain seq x y z
N VAL A 1 19.93 -4.68 4.20
CA VAL A 1 19.34 -3.60 5.02
C VAL A 1 19.12 -2.43 4.09
N ASP A 2 17.87 -2.02 3.93
CA ASP A 2 17.50 -0.91 3.07
C ASP A 2 18.02 0.43 3.61
N PRO A 3 18.36 1.38 2.74
CA PRO A 3 18.68 2.72 3.16
C PRO A 3 17.45 3.37 3.81
N ARG A 4 17.67 4.41 4.61
CA ARG A 4 16.55 5.18 5.15
C ARG A 4 15.89 6.01 4.06
N GLY A 5 14.56 5.96 4.00
CA GLY A 5 13.76 6.82 3.15
C GLY A 5 13.94 8.29 3.52
N SER A 6 13.98 9.14 2.52
CA SER A 6 14.08 10.59 2.71
C SER A 6 13.62 11.36 1.46
N VAL A 7 13.24 12.62 1.65
CA VAL A 7 12.85 13.52 0.55
C VAL A 7 13.76 14.74 0.56
N SER A 8 14.40 15.01 -0.58
CA SER A 8 15.28 16.17 -0.75
C SER A 8 14.50 17.36 -1.32
N ILE A 9 14.64 18.51 -0.67
CA ILE A 9 14.12 19.80 -1.12
C ILE A 9 15.30 20.66 -1.59
N VAL A 10 15.34 20.92 -2.89
CA VAL A 10 16.46 21.64 -3.53
C VAL A 10 16.02 23.06 -3.87
N ASP A 11 16.64 24.06 -3.24
CA ASP A 11 16.45 25.47 -3.56
C ASP A 11 17.47 25.88 -4.65
N ILE A 12 16.95 26.25 -5.81
CA ILE A 12 17.71 26.70 -6.97
C ILE A 12 17.48 28.19 -7.28
N SER A 13 16.89 28.97 -6.38
CA SER A 13 16.54 30.36 -6.58
C SER A 13 17.77 31.25 -6.88
N ALA A 14 18.93 30.88 -6.34
CA ALA A 14 20.21 31.55 -6.60
C ALA A 14 20.99 31.00 -7.81
N GLY A 15 20.38 30.11 -8.60
CA GLY A 15 20.97 29.39 -9.73
C GLY A 15 21.51 28.02 -9.34
N ALA A 16 21.68 27.14 -10.34
CA ALA A 16 22.06 25.73 -10.11
C ALA A 16 23.40 25.56 -9.39
N ASP A 17 24.37 26.46 -9.70
CA ASP A 17 25.71 26.43 -9.08
C ASP A 17 25.72 26.87 -7.62
N ALA A 18 24.62 27.47 -7.13
CA ALA A 18 24.42 27.91 -5.76
C ALA A 18 23.25 27.19 -5.07
N ALA A 19 22.84 26.03 -5.60
CA ALA A 19 21.74 25.25 -5.04
C ALA A 19 22.04 24.81 -3.59
N THR A 20 21.01 24.88 -2.74
CA THR A 20 21.07 24.35 -1.39
C THR A 20 20.05 23.22 -1.22
N VAL A 21 20.40 22.22 -0.40
CA VAL A 21 19.55 21.04 -0.17
C VAL A 21 19.17 20.98 1.31
N ARG A 22 17.90 20.75 1.56
CA ARG A 22 17.35 20.34 2.86
C ARG A 22 16.73 18.96 2.70
N THR A 23 16.73 18.15 3.76
CA THR A 23 16.23 16.79 3.71
C THR A 23 15.12 16.60 4.76
N ALA A 24 13.96 16.15 4.32
CA ALA A 24 12.91 15.66 5.19
C ALA A 24 13.16 14.16 5.46
N GLU A 25 13.45 13.83 6.71
CA GLU A 25 13.76 12.47 7.16
C GLU A 25 12.58 11.85 7.90
N PHE A 26 12.51 10.50 7.86
CA PHE A 26 11.47 9.73 8.54
C PHE A 26 11.92 9.17 9.89
N THR A 27 13.13 9.46 10.33
CA THR A 27 13.76 8.89 11.56
C THR A 27 12.97 9.14 12.85
N LYS A 28 12.09 10.15 12.88
CA LYS A 28 11.22 10.40 14.05
C LYS A 28 10.18 9.31 14.29
N TYR A 29 9.97 8.44 13.32
CA TYR A 29 9.03 7.31 13.38
C TYR A 29 9.70 5.99 13.80
N ASP A 30 11.04 5.95 13.88
CA ASP A 30 11.76 4.78 14.35
C ASP A 30 11.37 4.45 15.81
N GLY A 31 11.01 3.20 16.05
CA GLY A 31 10.46 2.72 17.32
C GLY A 31 8.95 2.90 17.49
N MET A 32 8.26 3.34 16.44
CA MET A 32 6.79 3.47 16.38
C MET A 32 6.15 2.44 15.43
N GLU A 33 6.86 1.40 15.04
CA GLU A 33 6.45 0.47 13.99
C GLU A 33 5.09 -0.18 14.30
N ASP A 34 4.87 -0.59 15.54
CA ASP A 34 3.58 -1.19 15.96
C ASP A 34 2.45 -0.17 15.93
N GLU A 35 2.68 1.07 16.40
CA GLU A 35 1.68 2.15 16.31
C GLU A 35 1.32 2.47 14.85
N LEU A 36 2.29 2.45 13.96
CA LEU A 36 2.08 2.69 12.53
C LEU A 36 1.24 1.57 11.89
N ARG A 37 1.54 0.31 12.22
CA ARG A 37 0.74 -0.86 11.78
C ARG A 37 -0.69 -0.79 12.30
N ASP A 38 -0.89 -0.44 13.57
CA ASP A 38 -2.22 -0.27 14.16
C ASP A 38 -3.05 0.82 13.45
N ARG A 39 -2.37 1.79 12.83
CA ARG A 39 -3.00 2.84 12.02
C ARG A 39 -3.23 2.43 10.56
N GLY A 40 -2.82 1.25 10.15
CA GLY A 40 -2.96 0.74 8.78
C GLY A 40 -1.83 1.16 7.83
N ILE A 41 -0.70 1.63 8.35
CA ILE A 41 0.51 1.87 7.56
C ILE A 41 1.35 0.59 7.57
N ARG A 42 1.68 0.07 6.41
CA ARG A 42 2.43 -1.18 6.28
C ARG A 42 3.90 -0.93 6.62
N ILE A 43 4.41 -1.62 7.65
CA ILE A 43 5.82 -1.68 8.04
C ILE A 43 6.16 -3.16 8.18
N PHE A 44 6.83 -3.73 7.20
CA PHE A 44 6.92 -5.18 7.05
C PHE A 44 8.29 -5.71 6.62
N GLY A 45 9.24 -4.85 6.24
CA GLY A 45 10.60 -5.27 5.91
C GLY A 45 11.27 -6.00 7.09
N PRO A 46 11.90 -7.17 6.88
CA PRO A 46 12.45 -7.98 7.98
C PRO A 46 13.48 -7.24 8.82
N GLY A 47 13.10 -6.88 10.06
CA GLY A 47 13.97 -6.17 11.00
C GLY A 47 14.27 -4.70 10.64
N ALA A 48 13.51 -4.12 9.72
CA ALA A 48 13.61 -2.72 9.35
C ALA A 48 13.01 -1.82 10.44
N SER A 49 13.63 -0.67 10.71
CA SER A 49 12.95 0.43 11.39
C SER A 49 11.98 1.13 10.44
N ALA A 50 11.04 1.91 10.97
CA ALA A 50 10.07 2.63 10.13
C ALA A 50 10.74 3.47 9.03
N SER A 51 11.82 4.21 9.37
CA SER A 51 12.54 5.01 8.38
C SER A 51 13.27 4.17 7.31
N GLN A 52 13.59 2.92 7.60
CA GLN A 52 14.21 2.00 6.63
C GLN A 52 13.17 1.27 5.78
N ASP A 53 11.94 1.15 6.29
CA ASP A 53 10.85 0.51 5.58
C ASP A 53 10.08 1.47 4.66
N PHE A 54 10.14 2.78 4.93
CA PHE A 54 9.52 3.77 4.06
C PHE A 54 10.31 3.99 2.77
N GLU A 55 9.64 3.84 1.65
CA GLU A 55 10.15 4.06 0.30
C GLU A 55 9.40 5.23 -0.36
N PRO A 56 9.90 6.49 -0.19
CA PRO A 56 9.29 7.65 -0.83
C PRO A 56 9.53 7.64 -2.34
N GLU A 57 8.46 7.79 -3.14
CA GLU A 57 8.51 7.66 -4.59
C GLU A 57 8.01 8.90 -5.31
N TYR A 58 6.71 9.05 -5.45
CA TYR A 58 6.11 10.12 -6.22
C TYR A 58 5.79 11.34 -5.36
N VAL A 59 5.93 12.54 -5.94
CA VAL A 59 5.71 13.80 -5.22
C VAL A 59 4.75 14.70 -5.96
N THR A 60 3.77 15.23 -5.24
CA THR A 60 2.95 16.36 -5.69
C THR A 60 2.98 17.48 -4.66
N VAL A 61 2.64 18.71 -5.06
CA VAL A 61 2.75 19.90 -4.20
C VAL A 61 1.41 20.62 -4.17
N SER A 62 1.03 21.16 -3.00
CA SER A 62 -0.15 22.02 -2.85
C SER A 62 -0.09 23.27 -3.74
N ASP A 63 -1.24 23.82 -4.11
CA ASP A 63 -1.35 24.99 -5.00
C ASP A 63 -0.59 26.21 -4.47
N ASP A 64 -0.48 26.37 -3.15
CA ASP A 64 0.26 27.45 -2.50
C ASP A 64 1.77 27.14 -2.34
N SER A 65 2.20 25.95 -2.76
CA SER A 65 3.58 25.49 -2.71
C SER A 65 4.19 25.40 -1.28
N THR A 66 3.36 25.24 -0.27
CA THR A 66 3.82 25.12 1.13
C THR A 66 3.97 23.67 1.59
N THR A 67 3.19 22.77 1.00
CA THR A 67 3.12 21.37 1.40
C THR A 67 3.44 20.46 0.22
N ALA A 68 4.31 19.48 0.43
CA ALA A 68 4.50 18.36 -0.48
C ALA A 68 3.82 17.10 0.06
N TYR A 69 3.18 16.36 -0.84
CA TYR A 69 2.62 15.04 -0.59
C TYR A 69 3.45 14.02 -1.34
N VAL A 70 3.84 12.96 -0.65
CA VAL A 70 4.76 11.94 -1.18
C VAL A 70 4.16 10.57 -1.01
N SER A 71 4.03 9.79 -2.09
CA SER A 71 3.61 8.40 -1.99
C SER A 71 4.68 7.56 -1.27
N LEU A 72 4.22 6.68 -0.41
CA LEU A 72 4.95 5.58 0.19
C LEU A 72 4.21 4.32 -0.26
N GLN A 73 4.51 3.87 -1.48
CA GLN A 73 3.67 2.95 -2.24
C GLN A 73 3.45 1.64 -1.48
N GLU A 74 4.49 0.88 -1.19
CA GLU A 74 4.39 -0.42 -0.53
C GLU A 74 3.95 -0.29 0.93
N ASN A 75 4.16 0.89 1.54
CA ASN A 75 3.65 1.17 2.89
C ASN A 75 2.17 1.55 2.90
N ASN A 76 1.52 1.65 1.73
CA ASN A 76 0.12 2.03 1.56
C ASN A 76 -0.24 3.33 2.29
N ALA A 77 0.57 4.35 2.11
CA ALA A 77 0.46 5.63 2.80
C ALA A 77 0.90 6.81 1.94
N VAL A 78 0.53 8.02 2.37
CA VAL A 78 1.06 9.28 1.84
C VAL A 78 1.71 10.06 2.98
N ALA A 79 2.93 10.56 2.77
CA ALA A 79 3.60 11.47 3.68
C ALA A 79 3.28 12.92 3.32
N GLU A 80 2.91 13.72 4.32
CA GLU A 80 2.78 15.17 4.22
C GLU A 80 4.05 15.84 4.73
N ILE A 81 4.60 16.76 3.96
CA ILE A 81 5.88 17.43 4.25
C ILE A 81 5.70 18.94 4.17
N ASP A 82 6.05 19.64 5.25
CA ASP A 82 6.20 21.08 5.24
C ASP A 82 7.49 21.44 4.48
N ILE A 83 7.34 22.16 3.36
CA ILE A 83 8.45 22.47 2.44
C ILE A 83 9.42 23.45 3.07
N GLU A 84 8.94 24.42 3.87
CA GLU A 84 9.81 25.46 4.46
C GLU A 84 10.74 24.87 5.52
N SER A 85 10.21 24.02 6.40
CA SER A 85 11.01 23.39 7.48
C SER A 85 11.69 22.08 7.05
N ALA A 86 11.35 21.52 5.89
CA ALA A 86 11.74 20.18 5.44
C ALA A 86 11.39 19.11 6.49
N THR A 87 10.17 19.12 6.98
CA THR A 87 9.72 18.24 8.06
C THR A 87 8.52 17.42 7.57
N VAL A 88 8.56 16.10 7.75
CA VAL A 88 7.37 15.25 7.61
C VAL A 88 6.39 15.63 8.72
N THR A 89 5.24 16.20 8.40
CA THR A 89 4.23 16.63 9.38
C THR A 89 3.32 15.51 9.77
N GLN A 90 2.89 14.69 8.82
CA GLN A 90 1.92 13.63 9.00
C GLN A 90 2.20 12.44 8.07
N LEU A 91 1.76 11.26 8.50
CA LEU A 91 1.60 10.07 7.66
C LEU A 91 0.11 9.74 7.58
N LEU A 92 -0.40 9.60 6.36
CA LEU A 92 -1.79 9.35 6.03
C LEU A 92 -1.94 7.91 5.53
N PRO A 93 -2.47 6.99 6.35
CA PRO A 93 -2.78 5.64 5.89
C PRO A 93 -3.93 5.68 4.88
N LEU A 94 -3.88 4.84 3.86
CA LEU A 94 -4.90 4.81 2.81
C LEU A 94 -6.01 3.78 3.09
N GLY A 95 -5.76 2.81 3.97
CA GLY A 95 -6.69 1.72 4.26
C GLY A 95 -6.76 0.69 3.14
N PHE A 96 -7.78 -0.17 3.19
CA PHE A 96 -7.98 -1.27 2.26
C PHE A 96 -9.36 -1.17 1.61
N LYS A 97 -9.49 -1.71 0.40
CA LYS A 97 -10.76 -1.85 -0.28
C LYS A 97 -11.28 -3.26 -0.09
N ASP A 98 -12.32 -3.41 0.72
CA ASP A 98 -13.00 -4.69 0.95
C ASP A 98 -13.88 -5.03 -0.27
N HIS A 99 -13.47 -6.02 -1.05
CA HIS A 99 -14.17 -6.49 -2.23
C HIS A 99 -15.33 -7.45 -1.93
N SER A 100 -15.52 -7.85 -0.67
CA SER A 100 -16.71 -8.60 -0.24
C SER A 100 -17.96 -7.73 -0.18
N LEU A 101 -17.81 -6.41 -0.13
CA LEU A 101 -18.91 -5.46 0.00
C LEU A 101 -19.53 -5.10 -1.35
N ALA A 102 -20.86 -4.95 -1.37
CA ALA A 102 -21.59 -4.47 -2.54
C ALA A 102 -21.10 -3.07 -2.97
N GLY A 103 -20.84 -2.90 -4.26
CA GLY A 103 -20.24 -1.69 -4.85
C GLY A 103 -18.72 -1.76 -4.98
N ASN A 104 -18.09 -2.82 -4.47
CA ASN A 104 -16.66 -3.08 -4.56
C ASN A 104 -16.34 -4.34 -5.38
N GLU A 105 -17.25 -4.77 -6.23
CA GLU A 105 -17.07 -5.94 -7.08
C GLU A 105 -15.84 -5.77 -7.99
N LEU A 106 -15.19 -6.88 -8.31
CA LEU A 106 -14.12 -6.92 -9.31
C LEU A 106 -14.20 -8.17 -10.17
N ASP A 107 -13.59 -8.11 -11.34
CA ASP A 107 -13.26 -9.25 -12.19
C ASP A 107 -11.90 -9.80 -11.75
N ALA A 108 -11.91 -10.87 -10.98
CA ALA A 108 -10.71 -11.35 -10.29
C ALA A 108 -9.83 -12.26 -11.16
N SER A 109 -10.38 -12.84 -12.24
CA SER A 109 -9.68 -13.83 -13.05
C SER A 109 -9.76 -13.50 -14.54
N ASN A 110 -8.71 -13.80 -15.28
CA ASN A 110 -8.68 -13.82 -16.74
C ASN A 110 -8.80 -15.24 -17.32
N GLU A 111 -8.99 -16.26 -16.47
CA GLU A 111 -9.04 -17.68 -16.84
C GLU A 111 -10.45 -18.28 -16.78
N ASP A 112 -11.45 -17.50 -16.36
CA ASP A 112 -12.85 -17.91 -16.28
C ASP A 112 -13.62 -17.79 -17.62
N GLY A 113 -12.95 -17.31 -18.70
CA GLY A 113 -13.45 -17.28 -20.05
C GLY A 113 -14.36 -16.09 -20.39
N GLY A 114 -14.45 -15.07 -19.51
CA GLY A 114 -15.31 -13.92 -19.75
C GLY A 114 -15.04 -12.75 -18.82
N VAL A 115 -16.01 -11.84 -18.72
CA VAL A 115 -16.06 -10.78 -17.72
C VAL A 115 -17.01 -11.23 -16.61
N ASN A 116 -16.50 -11.37 -15.40
CA ASN A 116 -17.21 -11.91 -14.26
C ASN A 116 -17.02 -11.01 -13.01
N ILE A 117 -17.63 -9.83 -13.05
CA ILE A 117 -17.55 -8.84 -11.96
C ILE A 117 -18.49 -9.28 -10.83
N ARG A 118 -17.93 -9.62 -9.67
CA ARG A 118 -18.67 -10.02 -8.47
C ARG A 118 -17.89 -9.70 -7.19
N ASN A 119 -18.52 -9.91 -6.03
CA ASN A 119 -17.85 -9.78 -4.75
C ASN A 119 -16.94 -10.98 -4.48
N TRP A 120 -15.82 -10.70 -3.84
CA TRP A 120 -14.81 -11.66 -3.46
C TRP A 120 -14.32 -11.39 -2.03
N PRO A 121 -13.97 -12.42 -1.25
CA PRO A 121 -13.44 -12.25 0.10
C PRO A 121 -11.94 -11.86 0.06
N ILE A 122 -11.65 -10.71 -0.53
CA ILE A 122 -10.29 -10.20 -0.71
C ILE A 122 -10.24 -8.70 -0.42
N ASN A 123 -9.17 -8.26 0.22
CA ASN A 123 -8.88 -6.86 0.51
C ASN A 123 -7.86 -6.29 -0.47
N GLY A 124 -8.25 -5.23 -1.20
CA GLY A 124 -7.34 -4.53 -2.10
C GLY A 124 -6.49 -3.52 -1.34
N ILE A 125 -5.18 -3.62 -1.46
CA ILE A 125 -4.23 -2.60 -1.02
C ILE A 125 -4.18 -1.52 -2.10
N LEU A 126 -4.18 -0.23 -1.73
CA LEU A 126 -4.25 0.85 -2.72
C LEU A 126 -2.91 1.10 -3.41
N GLN A 127 -1.80 1.09 -2.69
CA GLN A 127 -0.42 1.21 -3.19
C GLN A 127 -0.26 2.22 -4.33
N PRO A 128 -0.30 3.53 -4.02
CA PRO A 128 -0.31 4.58 -5.03
C PRO A 128 1.07 4.75 -5.67
N ASP A 129 1.22 4.40 -6.94
CA ASP A 129 2.41 4.70 -7.74
C ASP A 129 2.51 6.22 -7.97
N SER A 130 1.60 6.80 -8.74
CA SER A 130 1.61 8.23 -8.99
C SER A 130 0.46 8.96 -8.32
N ILE A 131 0.73 10.19 -7.87
CA ILE A 131 -0.23 11.03 -7.17
C ILE A 131 -0.29 12.44 -7.74
N GLY A 132 -1.45 13.09 -7.62
CA GLY A 132 -1.65 14.49 -8.02
C GLY A 132 -2.50 15.24 -7.00
N ALA A 133 -2.08 16.46 -6.64
CA ALA A 133 -2.85 17.35 -5.79
C ALA A 133 -3.68 18.33 -6.63
N TYR A 134 -4.90 18.67 -6.16
CA TYR A 134 -5.71 19.74 -6.71
C TYR A 134 -6.62 20.34 -5.63
N SER A 135 -6.99 21.61 -5.75
CA SER A 135 -7.71 22.33 -4.70
C SER A 135 -8.89 23.14 -5.27
N PRO A 136 -10.00 22.51 -5.75
CA PRO A 136 -11.09 23.20 -6.44
C PRO A 136 -11.85 24.19 -5.54
N ASP A 137 -11.94 23.92 -4.25
CA ASP A 137 -12.71 24.69 -3.28
C ASP A 137 -11.86 25.25 -2.12
N GLY A 138 -10.53 25.29 -2.32
CA GLY A 138 -9.57 25.69 -1.28
C GLY A 138 -9.20 24.55 -0.31
N GLU A 139 -9.79 23.38 -0.47
CA GLU A 139 -9.35 22.13 0.18
C GLU A 139 -8.48 21.34 -0.76
N THR A 140 -7.38 20.78 -0.25
CA THR A 140 -6.48 19.96 -1.07
C THR A 140 -6.98 18.52 -1.10
N TYR A 141 -7.15 18.01 -2.32
CA TYR A 141 -7.47 16.62 -2.61
C TYR A 141 -6.25 15.96 -3.26
N ILE A 142 -5.98 14.72 -2.89
CA ILE A 142 -4.97 13.89 -3.53
C ILE A 142 -5.68 12.83 -4.38
N VAL A 143 -5.33 12.79 -5.66
CA VAL A 143 -5.76 11.73 -6.58
C VAL A 143 -4.58 10.77 -6.75
N THR A 144 -4.86 9.48 -6.67
CA THR A 144 -3.87 8.42 -6.76
C THR A 144 -4.15 7.52 -7.95
N ALA A 145 -3.10 7.09 -8.64
CA ALA A 145 -3.13 5.96 -9.56
C ALA A 145 -2.55 4.75 -8.82
N ASN A 146 -3.42 3.83 -8.44
CA ASN A 146 -3.03 2.67 -7.65
C ASN A 146 -2.53 1.56 -8.57
N GLU A 147 -1.35 1.07 -8.34
CA GLU A 147 -0.72 0.03 -9.15
C GLU A 147 -0.88 -1.36 -8.52
N GLY A 148 -0.71 -1.47 -7.20
CA GLY A 148 -0.76 -2.74 -6.49
C GLY A 148 0.58 -3.49 -6.58
N ASP A 149 1.69 -2.76 -6.57
CA ASP A 149 3.03 -3.33 -6.56
C ASP A 149 3.42 -3.86 -5.18
N GLY A 150 4.06 -5.01 -5.14
CA GLY A 150 4.60 -5.63 -3.93
C GLY A 150 6.11 -5.54 -3.89
N ARG A 151 6.67 -5.56 -2.67
CA ARG A 151 8.13 -5.57 -2.51
C ARG A 151 8.70 -6.93 -2.91
N ASP A 152 9.52 -6.93 -3.97
CA ASP A 152 10.18 -8.13 -4.47
C ASP A 152 11.63 -7.83 -4.88
N TYR A 153 12.60 -8.32 -4.10
CA TYR A 153 14.03 -8.16 -4.37
C TYR A 153 14.85 -9.34 -3.85
N ASP A 154 16.13 -9.42 -4.26
CA ASP A 154 17.05 -10.45 -3.82
C ASP A 154 17.14 -10.54 -2.28
N GLY A 155 16.51 -11.53 -1.68
CA GLY A 155 16.54 -11.82 -0.25
C GLY A 155 15.24 -11.56 0.51
N PHE A 156 14.25 -10.91 -0.10
CA PHE A 156 12.91 -10.76 0.45
C PHE A 156 11.89 -10.53 -0.66
N SER A 157 10.83 -11.31 -0.67
CA SER A 157 9.62 -11.07 -1.44
C SER A 157 8.41 -11.21 -0.54
N GLU A 158 7.47 -10.29 -0.65
CA GLU A 158 6.17 -10.42 0.00
C GLU A 158 5.13 -11.09 -0.89
N GLU A 159 5.44 -11.25 -2.18
CA GLU A 159 4.49 -11.69 -3.18
C GLU A 159 4.23 -13.19 -3.15
N SER A 160 2.97 -13.55 -3.31
CA SER A 160 2.49 -14.91 -3.52
C SER A 160 1.25 -14.88 -4.41
N GLU A 161 0.76 -16.05 -4.77
CA GLU A 161 -0.57 -16.22 -5.35
C GLU A 161 -1.51 -16.84 -4.32
N VAL A 162 -2.81 -16.54 -4.39
CA VAL A 162 -3.82 -17.15 -3.51
C VAL A 162 -3.75 -18.68 -3.54
N SER A 163 -3.46 -19.28 -4.71
CA SER A 163 -3.28 -20.72 -4.89
C SER A 163 -2.15 -21.33 -4.07
N GLN A 164 -1.22 -20.52 -3.56
CA GLN A 164 -0.04 -20.94 -2.81
C GLN A 164 -0.17 -20.72 -1.30
N LEU A 165 -1.22 -20.05 -0.85
CA LEU A 165 -1.49 -19.81 0.56
C LEU A 165 -2.13 -21.04 1.22
N ASP A 166 -1.82 -21.26 2.48
CA ASP A 166 -2.58 -22.17 3.36
C ASP A 166 -3.70 -21.36 4.01
N LEU A 167 -4.94 -21.53 3.53
CA LEU A 167 -6.07 -20.74 3.96
C LEU A 167 -6.90 -21.49 5.01
N ASP A 168 -7.33 -20.81 6.09
CA ASP A 168 -8.25 -21.37 7.07
C ASP A 168 -9.66 -21.51 6.48
N PRO A 169 -10.17 -22.73 6.27
CA PRO A 169 -11.51 -22.91 5.72
C PRO A 169 -12.63 -22.40 6.65
N GLU A 170 -12.37 -22.20 7.95
CA GLU A 170 -13.34 -21.70 8.92
C GLU A 170 -13.45 -20.16 8.90
N ALA A 171 -12.48 -19.47 8.30
CA ALA A 171 -12.44 -18.00 8.21
C ALA A 171 -13.29 -17.45 7.05
N PHE A 172 -13.66 -18.28 6.06
CA PHE A 172 -14.38 -17.84 4.87
C PHE A 172 -15.84 -18.28 4.89
N ASP A 173 -16.75 -17.32 4.66
CA ASP A 173 -18.20 -17.58 4.48
C ASP A 173 -18.50 -17.96 3.02
N PHE A 174 -18.33 -19.24 2.68
CA PHE A 174 -18.58 -19.75 1.33
C PHE A 174 -20.05 -19.66 0.90
N ASP A 175 -21.00 -19.53 1.82
CA ASP A 175 -22.42 -19.31 1.49
C ASP A 175 -22.63 -17.93 0.86
N SER A 176 -21.72 -16.99 1.09
CA SER A 176 -21.75 -15.63 0.53
C SER A 176 -21.04 -15.50 -0.82
N ILE A 177 -20.29 -16.51 -1.27
CA ILE A 177 -19.48 -16.45 -2.50
C ILE A 177 -20.16 -17.28 -3.59
N GLU A 178 -20.75 -16.63 -4.59
CA GLU A 178 -21.47 -17.30 -5.67
C GLU A 178 -20.58 -18.31 -6.40
N GLY A 179 -20.98 -19.59 -6.39
CA GLY A 179 -20.32 -20.67 -7.14
C GLY A 179 -19.01 -21.17 -6.55
N VAL A 180 -18.67 -20.79 -5.31
CA VAL A 180 -17.48 -21.25 -4.58
C VAL A 180 -17.92 -21.82 -3.24
N ASN A 181 -17.54 -23.08 -2.93
CA ASN A 181 -18.04 -23.79 -1.75
C ASN A 181 -16.91 -24.28 -0.81
N SER A 182 -15.64 -24.05 -1.20
CA SER A 182 -14.48 -24.47 -0.41
C SER A 182 -13.24 -23.66 -0.75
N VAL A 183 -12.20 -23.78 0.08
CA VAL A 183 -10.88 -23.19 -0.15
C VAL A 183 -10.29 -23.72 -1.48
N GLU A 184 -10.42 -25.01 -1.75
CA GLU A 184 -9.87 -25.62 -2.97
C GLU A 184 -10.54 -25.05 -4.24
N GLU A 185 -11.84 -24.71 -4.16
CA GLU A 185 -12.54 -24.03 -5.27
C GLU A 185 -12.14 -22.55 -5.35
N LEU A 186 -11.97 -21.86 -4.21
CA LEU A 186 -11.53 -20.47 -4.16
C LEU A 186 -10.15 -20.30 -4.81
N GLN A 187 -9.25 -21.26 -4.59
CA GLN A 187 -7.88 -21.31 -5.10
C GLN A 187 -7.76 -21.80 -6.55
N GLN A 188 -8.86 -22.04 -7.27
CA GLN A 188 -8.78 -22.35 -8.70
C GLN A 188 -8.47 -21.09 -9.52
N PRO A 189 -7.75 -21.23 -10.67
CA PRO A 189 -7.38 -20.09 -11.52
C PRO A 189 -8.58 -19.27 -12.02
N GLU A 190 -9.71 -19.92 -12.28
CA GLU A 190 -10.96 -19.27 -12.68
C GLU A 190 -11.64 -18.46 -11.58
N ASN A 191 -11.18 -18.57 -10.32
CA ASN A 191 -11.62 -17.80 -9.16
C ASN A 191 -10.50 -16.85 -8.70
N LEU A 192 -9.96 -17.02 -7.48
CA LEU A 192 -8.88 -16.17 -6.95
C LEU A 192 -7.48 -16.77 -7.13
N GLY A 193 -7.35 -18.03 -7.56
CA GLY A 193 -6.09 -18.79 -7.49
C GLY A 193 -4.87 -18.08 -8.08
N ALA A 194 -5.04 -17.41 -9.23
CA ALA A 194 -3.97 -16.68 -9.91
C ALA A 194 -3.83 -15.20 -9.45
N LYS A 195 -4.57 -14.77 -8.42
CA LYS A 195 -4.47 -13.41 -7.89
C LYS A 195 -3.20 -13.27 -7.06
N GLY A 196 -2.38 -12.25 -7.41
CA GLY A 196 -1.22 -11.83 -6.62
C GLY A 196 -1.66 -11.21 -5.29
N VAL A 197 -1.00 -11.59 -4.21
CA VAL A 197 -1.27 -11.17 -2.84
C VAL A 197 0.01 -10.98 -2.06
N THR A 198 -0.06 -10.20 -0.96
CA THR A 198 1.01 -10.12 0.02
C THR A 198 0.97 -11.27 1.01
N THR A 199 2.13 -11.74 1.44
CA THR A 199 2.29 -12.71 2.53
C THR A 199 2.55 -12.05 3.89
N THR A 200 2.54 -10.71 3.95
CA THR A 200 2.84 -9.95 5.16
C THR A 200 1.59 -9.53 5.94
N LEU A 201 0.41 -9.86 5.42
CA LEU A 201 -0.90 -9.63 6.02
C LEU A 201 -1.77 -10.89 5.87
N GLY A 202 -2.88 -10.97 6.61
CA GLY A 202 -3.87 -12.03 6.48
C GLY A 202 -3.67 -13.24 7.38
N ASP A 203 -2.45 -13.54 7.82
CA ASP A 203 -2.13 -14.49 8.90
C ASP A 203 -2.20 -13.71 10.22
N THR A 204 -3.37 -13.76 10.88
CA THR A 204 -3.68 -12.85 11.99
C THR A 204 -3.10 -13.30 13.33
N ASP A 205 -2.75 -14.58 13.46
CA ASP A 205 -2.17 -15.15 14.68
C ASP A 205 -0.73 -15.66 14.50
N ASN A 206 -0.18 -15.52 13.30
CA ASN A 206 1.17 -15.88 12.89
C ASN A 206 1.47 -17.40 13.01
N ASP A 207 0.50 -18.23 12.66
CA ASP A 207 0.67 -19.70 12.65
C ASP A 207 0.99 -20.27 11.27
N GLY A 208 0.99 -19.44 10.23
CA GLY A 208 1.28 -19.78 8.83
C GLY A 208 0.04 -20.13 8.02
N VAL A 209 -1.15 -20.04 8.61
CA VAL A 209 -2.45 -20.20 7.95
C VAL A 209 -3.12 -18.82 7.85
N TYR A 210 -3.76 -18.53 6.74
CA TYR A 210 -4.30 -17.20 6.46
C TYR A 210 -5.83 -17.17 6.67
N GLU A 211 -6.30 -16.27 7.53
CA GLU A 211 -7.73 -16.00 7.79
C GLU A 211 -8.31 -14.93 6.87
N GLU A 212 -7.44 -14.12 6.23
CA GLU A 212 -7.82 -13.04 5.31
C GLU A 212 -6.96 -13.07 4.04
N ILE A 213 -7.51 -12.58 2.94
CA ILE A 213 -6.83 -12.40 1.66
C ILE A 213 -6.82 -10.91 1.29
#